data_e992c7da0be6226c7a17be65371b283f
#
_entry.id   e992c7da0be6226c7a17be65371b283f
#
_cell.length_a   1.000
_cell.length_b   1.000
_cell.length_c   1.000
_cell.angle_alpha   90.00
_cell.angle_beta   90.00
_cell.angle_gamma   90.00
#
_symmetry.space_group_name_H-M   'P 1'
#
loop_
_entity.id
_entity.type
_entity.pdbx_description
1 polymer ?
#
loop_
_entity_poly.entity_id
_entity_poly.type
_entity_poly.pdbx_seq_one_letter_code
_entity_poly.pdbx_strand_id
1 'polypeptide(L)'
;DVHMSRGLGDVYKRQIYSDTGKTKTLPINDPEKYNIGFCSCSNHPAGYFNAYREMANNNEIDLVLHLGDYIYEYDKDGYATEDSVKFNRVTEPIHEIVTLNDYRKRHAQYKSDPDLQLLHRSKPMIAVWDDHEFTNDSWKYGAENHQTEEGFFLSRKANAIKAYLEWMPIRENKSKLKIWRKFEVGSLFQLLMIDTRSIYRDRQLNIDDYFDEDQIDDTKYIKDLSIDRKLIGLEQLLWLKSNINN
;
A
#
# COMPACT_ATOMS: atom_id res chain seq x y z
N ASP A 1 24.24 -17.85 -41.49
CA ASP A 1 24.79 -18.10 -40.13
C ASP A 1 25.41 -16.90 -39.47
N VAL A 2 26.03 -15.98 -40.22
CA VAL A 2 26.70 -14.78 -39.66
C VAL A 2 25.69 -13.73 -39.16
N HIS A 3 24.45 -13.69 -39.68
CA HIS A 3 23.41 -12.74 -39.26
C HIS A 3 22.73 -13.11 -37.96
N MET A 4 22.60 -14.41 -37.61
CA MET A 4 22.00 -14.82 -36.34
C MET A 4 22.93 -14.58 -35.15
N SER A 5 24.22 -14.75 -35.30
CA SER A 5 25.19 -14.50 -34.20
C SER A 5 25.31 -13.01 -33.82
N ARG A 6 25.10 -12.08 -34.76
CA ARG A 6 25.09 -10.64 -34.48
C ARG A 6 23.86 -10.21 -33.70
N GLY A 7 22.68 -10.77 -33.98
CA GLY A 7 21.45 -10.48 -33.28
C GLY A 7 21.46 -10.94 -31.81
N LEU A 8 21.96 -12.13 -31.55
CA LEU A 8 22.09 -12.67 -30.19
C LEU A 8 23.14 -11.91 -29.35
N GLY A 9 24.26 -11.50 -29.97
CA GLY A 9 25.26 -10.69 -29.29
C GLY A 9 24.79 -9.28 -28.92
N ASP A 10 23.90 -8.70 -29.72
CA ASP A 10 23.34 -7.38 -29.47
C ASP A 10 22.26 -7.41 -28.35
N VAL A 11 21.47 -8.48 -28.28
CA VAL A 11 20.52 -8.71 -27.18
C VAL A 11 21.26 -8.87 -25.85
N TYR A 12 22.34 -9.64 -25.79
CA TYR A 12 23.15 -9.81 -24.58
C TYR A 12 23.81 -8.52 -24.10
N LYS A 13 24.28 -7.66 -25.01
CA LYS A 13 24.95 -6.41 -24.67
C LYS A 13 24.02 -5.34 -24.11
N ARG A 14 22.69 -5.50 -24.25
CA ARG A 14 21.67 -4.55 -23.73
C ARG A 14 20.99 -5.03 -22.45
N GLN A 15 21.43 -6.14 -21.87
CA GLN A 15 20.87 -6.62 -20.60
C GLN A 15 21.39 -5.76 -19.45
N ILE A 16 20.46 -5.25 -18.65
CA ILE A 16 20.73 -4.54 -17.40
C ILE A 16 20.30 -5.50 -16.28
N TYR A 17 21.20 -5.73 -15.36
CA TYR A 17 20.93 -6.55 -14.18
C TYR A 17 20.60 -5.66 -13.01
N SER A 18 19.54 -5.98 -12.28
CA SER A 18 19.27 -5.39 -10.96
C SER A 18 20.22 -5.99 -9.92
N ASP A 19 20.33 -5.33 -8.76
CA ASP A 19 20.97 -5.94 -7.61
C ASP A 19 20.30 -7.26 -7.22
N THR A 20 21.09 -8.20 -6.72
CA THR A 20 20.58 -9.49 -6.28
C THR A 20 19.73 -9.30 -5.01
N GLY A 21 18.45 -9.69 -5.10
CA GLY A 21 17.56 -9.74 -3.94
C GLY A 21 17.65 -11.07 -3.20
N LYS A 22 17.38 -11.04 -1.89
CA LYS A 22 17.25 -12.22 -1.02
C LYS A 22 15.81 -12.34 -0.58
N THR A 23 15.27 -13.55 -0.60
CA THR A 23 13.93 -13.85 -0.08
C THR A 23 13.93 -15.20 0.62
N LYS A 24 12.89 -15.44 1.40
CA LYS A 24 12.63 -16.72 2.06
C LYS A 24 11.19 -17.14 1.77
N THR A 25 10.96 -18.43 1.62
CA THR A 25 9.61 -19.01 1.72
C THR A 25 9.16 -19.05 3.17
N LEU A 26 7.87 -19.02 3.40
CA LEU A 26 7.34 -19.28 4.74
C LEU A 26 7.71 -20.72 5.16
N PRO A 27 8.04 -20.96 6.43
CA PRO A 27 8.37 -22.29 6.92
C PRO A 27 7.15 -23.22 6.79
N ILE A 28 7.39 -24.44 6.30
CA ILE A 28 6.39 -25.51 6.26
C ILE A 28 6.41 -26.29 7.58
N ASN A 29 7.60 -26.44 8.18
CA ASN A 29 7.79 -27.07 9.46
C ASN A 29 7.56 -26.04 10.57
N ASP A 30 7.27 -26.53 11.77
CA ASP A 30 6.99 -25.69 12.94
C ASP A 30 8.28 -25.03 13.46
N PRO A 31 8.48 -23.72 13.22
CA PRO A 31 9.61 -23.03 13.80
C PRO A 31 9.35 -22.74 15.27
N GLU A 32 10.38 -22.81 16.09
CA GLU A 32 10.29 -22.40 17.51
C GLU A 32 10.04 -20.89 17.64
N LYS A 33 10.51 -20.11 16.67
CA LYS A 33 10.45 -18.64 16.67
C LYS A 33 10.35 -18.13 15.24
N TYR A 34 9.55 -17.08 15.03
CA TYR A 34 9.46 -16.36 13.77
C TYR A 34 9.29 -14.87 14.04
N ASN A 35 10.24 -14.06 13.58
CA ASN A 35 10.26 -12.63 13.88
C ASN A 35 9.70 -11.83 12.72
N ILE A 36 8.72 -10.98 13.03
CA ILE A 36 8.06 -10.13 12.05
C ILE A 36 8.39 -8.67 12.39
N GLY A 37 8.95 -7.95 11.41
CA GLY A 37 8.98 -6.50 11.42
C GLY A 37 7.72 -5.97 10.75
N PHE A 38 7.06 -4.97 11.33
CA PHE A 38 5.91 -4.32 10.68
C PHE A 38 6.10 -2.82 10.59
N CYS A 39 5.55 -2.23 9.54
CA CYS A 39 5.62 -0.79 9.24
C CYS A 39 4.39 -0.34 8.48
N SER A 40 4.14 0.97 8.48
CA SER A 40 3.09 1.66 7.75
C SER A 40 3.41 3.14 7.62
N CYS A 41 2.60 3.89 6.89
CA CYS A 41 2.57 5.35 6.93
C CYS A 41 3.92 6.00 6.60
N SER A 42 4.50 5.62 5.47
CA SER A 42 5.84 6.04 5.04
C SER A 42 5.78 7.19 4.06
N ASN A 43 5.66 8.42 4.55
CA ASN A 43 5.59 9.59 3.69
C ASN A 43 6.99 10.05 3.27
N HIS A 44 7.31 9.91 1.96
CA HIS A 44 8.62 10.21 1.39
C HIS A 44 9.08 11.66 1.61
N PRO A 45 8.27 12.72 1.40
CA PRO A 45 8.71 14.10 1.61
C PRO A 45 8.94 14.45 3.09
N ALA A 46 8.36 13.69 4.02
CA ALA A 46 8.47 13.97 5.46
C ALA A 46 9.85 13.64 6.05
N GLY A 47 10.68 12.83 5.39
CA GLY A 47 12.01 12.49 5.90
C GLY A 47 12.59 11.21 5.32
N TYR A 48 13.74 10.81 5.85
CA TYR A 48 14.46 9.63 5.39
C TYR A 48 13.89 8.33 5.96
N PHE A 49 13.99 7.25 5.21
CA PHE A 49 13.48 5.93 5.58
C PHE A 49 14.46 5.12 6.45
N ASN A 50 15.03 5.78 7.48
CA ASN A 50 16.01 5.17 8.39
C ASN A 50 15.50 3.88 9.04
N ALA A 51 14.22 3.80 9.39
CA ALA A 51 13.60 2.60 9.96
C ALA A 51 13.68 1.41 8.99
N TYR A 52 13.52 1.64 7.69
CA TYR A 52 13.65 0.60 6.67
C TYR A 52 15.07 0.07 6.58
N ARG A 53 16.09 0.94 6.69
CA ARG A 53 17.48 0.52 6.75
C ARG A 53 17.75 -0.37 7.95
N GLU A 54 17.26 0.02 9.12
CA GLU A 54 17.42 -0.78 10.35
C GLU A 54 16.72 -2.14 10.23
N MET A 55 15.52 -2.17 9.70
CA MET A 55 14.80 -3.43 9.45
C MET A 55 15.54 -4.31 8.43
N ALA A 56 16.11 -3.74 7.38
CA ALA A 56 16.88 -4.46 6.37
C ALA A 56 18.15 -5.10 6.95
N ASN A 57 18.84 -4.39 7.86
CA ASN A 57 20.09 -4.83 8.47
C ASN A 57 19.88 -5.75 9.67
N ASN A 58 18.68 -5.82 10.23
CA ASN A 58 18.40 -6.71 11.36
C ASN A 58 18.22 -8.15 10.87
N ASN A 59 19.23 -8.99 11.11
CA ASN A 59 19.23 -10.39 10.67
C ASN A 59 18.20 -11.27 11.41
N GLU A 60 17.64 -10.80 12.51
CA GLU A 60 16.60 -11.55 13.23
C GLU A 60 15.21 -11.43 12.58
N ILE A 61 14.96 -10.41 11.77
CA ILE A 61 13.69 -10.25 11.08
C ILE A 61 13.57 -11.25 9.92
N ASP A 62 12.60 -12.13 10.00
CA ASP A 62 12.30 -13.15 9.00
C ASP A 62 11.36 -12.64 7.89
N LEU A 63 10.43 -11.75 8.24
CA LEU A 63 9.40 -11.22 7.35
C LEU A 63 9.09 -9.76 7.71
N VAL A 64 8.82 -8.95 6.70
CA VAL A 64 8.31 -7.58 6.88
C VAL A 64 6.84 -7.53 6.46
N LEU A 65 5.99 -6.95 7.32
CA LEU A 65 4.61 -6.61 7.01
C LEU A 65 4.51 -5.11 6.78
N HIS A 66 3.99 -4.72 5.61
CA HIS A 66 3.63 -3.33 5.33
C HIS A 66 2.12 -3.18 5.37
N LEU A 67 1.62 -2.40 6.31
CA LEU A 67 0.19 -2.32 6.66
C LEU A 67 -0.57 -1.21 5.90
N GLY A 68 0.04 -0.65 4.86
CA GLY A 68 -0.55 0.40 4.03
C GLY A 68 0.14 1.74 4.19
N ASP A 69 -0.32 2.73 3.43
CA ASP A 69 0.31 4.04 3.27
C ASP A 69 1.77 3.91 2.82
N TYR A 70 1.97 3.04 1.85
CA TYR A 70 3.27 2.84 1.23
C TYR A 70 3.68 4.04 0.36
N ILE A 71 2.71 4.71 -0.24
CA ILE A 71 2.84 5.99 -0.93
C ILE A 71 1.79 6.97 -0.41
N TYR A 72 1.99 8.25 -0.66
CA TYR A 72 1.03 9.32 -0.36
C TYR A 72 0.70 10.09 -1.64
N GLU A 73 -0.56 10.47 -1.81
CA GLU A 73 -1.08 11.07 -3.05
C GLU A 73 -0.81 12.56 -3.18
N TYR A 74 -0.55 13.26 -2.09
CA TYR A 74 -0.49 14.72 -2.03
C TYR A 74 0.50 15.36 -2.99
N ASP A 75 0.27 16.63 -3.30
CA ASP A 75 1.16 17.47 -4.06
C ASP A 75 2.39 17.93 -3.24
N LYS A 76 3.24 18.77 -3.84
CA LYS A 76 4.48 19.25 -3.21
C LYS A 76 4.28 20.17 -2.00
N ASP A 77 3.08 20.74 -1.83
CA ASP A 77 2.72 21.66 -0.74
C ASP A 77 1.71 21.00 0.22
N GLY A 78 1.43 19.70 0.05
CA GLY A 78 0.49 18.93 0.84
C GLY A 78 1.04 18.42 2.16
N TYR A 79 0.45 17.32 2.67
CA TYR A 79 0.73 16.79 4.00
C TYR A 79 2.21 16.45 4.22
N ALA A 80 2.80 17.02 5.28
CA ALA A 80 4.15 16.75 5.77
C ALA A 80 5.26 16.96 4.70
N THR A 81 5.15 18.04 3.92
CA THR A 81 6.11 18.42 2.87
C THR A 81 7.02 19.59 3.26
N GLU A 82 6.90 20.14 4.47
CA GLU A 82 7.55 21.39 4.93
C GLU A 82 9.07 21.37 4.76
N ASP A 83 9.70 20.23 5.04
CA ASP A 83 11.14 20.05 4.93
C ASP A 83 11.57 19.32 3.62
N SER A 84 10.66 19.06 2.70
CA SER A 84 10.90 18.24 1.51
C SER A 84 12.05 18.77 0.62
N VAL A 85 12.15 20.09 0.46
CA VAL A 85 13.23 20.75 -0.27
C VAL A 85 14.58 20.55 0.44
N LYS A 86 14.60 20.74 1.75
CA LYS A 86 15.80 20.59 2.60
C LYS A 86 16.35 19.16 2.55
N PHE A 87 15.45 18.17 2.50
CA PHE A 87 15.83 16.76 2.41
C PHE A 87 16.07 16.29 0.98
N ASN A 88 15.86 17.14 -0.04
CA ASN A 88 15.85 16.77 -1.45
C ASN A 88 14.84 15.62 -1.74
N ARG A 89 13.65 15.76 -1.19
CA ARG A 89 12.57 14.76 -1.26
C ARG A 89 11.25 15.34 -1.73
N VAL A 90 11.29 16.37 -2.58
CA VAL A 90 10.07 16.94 -3.18
C VAL A 90 9.31 15.86 -3.94
N THR A 91 8.00 15.84 -3.80
CA THR A 91 7.14 14.82 -4.41
C THR A 91 7.19 14.86 -5.94
N GLU A 92 7.18 13.68 -6.56
CA GLU A 92 7.05 13.49 -7.99
C GLU A 92 5.84 12.59 -8.33
N PRO A 93 4.94 13.05 -9.20
CA PRO A 93 4.84 14.40 -9.76
C PRO A 93 4.61 15.44 -8.67
N ILE A 94 4.86 16.73 -8.96
CA ILE A 94 4.70 17.83 -8.00
C ILE A 94 3.24 18.18 -7.69
N HIS A 95 2.30 17.66 -8.47
CA HIS A 95 0.85 17.78 -8.26
C HIS A 95 0.31 16.52 -7.59
N GLU A 96 -0.89 16.61 -7.07
CA GLU A 96 -1.61 15.46 -6.54
C GLU A 96 -1.81 14.39 -7.62
N ILE A 97 -1.69 13.12 -7.22
CA ILE A 97 -1.75 12.02 -8.18
C ILE A 97 -3.19 11.54 -8.41
N VAL A 98 -3.59 11.51 -9.70
CA VAL A 98 -4.93 11.10 -10.14
C VAL A 98 -4.88 10.09 -11.28
N THR A 99 -3.94 10.30 -12.24
CA THR A 99 -3.82 9.42 -13.40
C THR A 99 -2.95 8.20 -13.13
N LEU A 100 -3.10 7.15 -13.92
CA LEU A 100 -2.24 5.96 -13.83
C LEU A 100 -0.75 6.31 -13.94
N ASN A 101 -0.40 7.26 -14.80
CA ASN A 101 0.99 7.68 -14.96
C ASN A 101 1.51 8.40 -13.71
N ASP A 102 0.68 9.16 -13.02
CA ASP A 102 1.05 9.85 -11.78
C ASP A 102 1.32 8.83 -10.66
N TYR A 103 0.41 7.87 -10.46
CA TYR A 103 0.63 6.77 -9.50
C TYR A 103 1.91 5.99 -9.79
N ARG A 104 2.19 5.68 -11.06
CA ARG A 104 3.44 5.00 -11.45
C ARG A 104 4.67 5.85 -11.14
N LYS A 105 4.65 7.16 -11.40
CA LYS A 105 5.75 8.07 -11.05
C LYS A 105 5.96 8.13 -9.54
N ARG A 106 4.89 8.24 -8.76
CA ARG A 106 4.96 8.27 -7.31
C ARG A 106 5.55 6.96 -6.75
N HIS A 107 5.09 5.82 -7.23
CA HIS A 107 5.70 4.53 -6.88
C HIS A 107 7.18 4.46 -7.26
N ALA A 108 7.55 4.94 -8.46
CA ALA A 108 8.94 4.97 -8.91
C ALA A 108 9.81 5.84 -7.99
N GLN A 109 9.31 7.02 -7.58
CA GLN A 109 10.00 7.90 -6.65
C GLN A 109 10.26 7.20 -5.31
N TYR A 110 9.23 6.63 -4.68
CA TYR A 110 9.40 5.91 -3.41
C TYR A 110 10.37 4.74 -3.55
N LYS A 111 10.25 3.97 -4.63
CA LYS A 111 11.14 2.84 -4.95
C LYS A 111 12.57 3.26 -5.30
N SER A 112 12.84 4.54 -5.56
CA SER A 112 14.19 5.07 -5.76
C SER A 112 14.93 5.33 -4.45
N ASP A 113 14.24 5.36 -3.31
CA ASP A 113 14.86 5.55 -2.00
C ASP A 113 15.81 4.37 -1.67
N PRO A 114 17.08 4.63 -1.32
CA PRO A 114 18.08 3.58 -1.12
C PRO A 114 17.78 2.68 0.08
N ASP A 115 17.17 3.20 1.14
CA ASP A 115 16.83 2.42 2.35
C ASP A 115 15.64 1.50 2.07
N LEU A 116 14.65 1.98 1.29
CA LEU A 116 13.54 1.16 0.85
C LEU A 116 13.98 0.08 -0.16
N GLN A 117 14.89 0.40 -1.08
CA GLN A 117 15.51 -0.58 -1.97
C GLN A 117 16.26 -1.65 -1.19
N LEU A 118 17.03 -1.24 -0.18
CA LEU A 118 17.75 -2.17 0.70
C LEU A 118 16.78 -3.12 1.41
N LEU A 119 15.66 -2.61 1.93
CA LEU A 119 14.63 -3.44 2.57
C LEU A 119 14.06 -4.47 1.63
N HIS A 120 13.60 -4.04 0.43
CA HIS A 120 13.07 -4.95 -0.58
C HIS A 120 14.06 -6.00 -1.06
N ARG A 121 15.34 -5.61 -1.16
CA ARG A 121 16.42 -6.50 -1.57
C ARG A 121 16.77 -7.54 -0.51
N SER A 122 16.58 -7.20 0.78
CA SER A 122 17.11 -8.01 1.91
C SER A 122 16.07 -8.86 2.60
N LYS A 123 14.79 -8.51 2.51
CA LYS A 123 13.71 -9.14 3.28
C LYS A 123 12.50 -9.49 2.40
N PRO A 124 11.87 -10.64 2.63
CA PRO A 124 10.54 -10.90 2.08
C PRO A 124 9.54 -9.91 2.68
N MET A 125 8.58 -9.44 1.87
CA MET A 125 7.58 -8.50 2.30
C MET A 125 6.17 -8.99 1.92
N ILE A 126 5.25 -8.89 2.88
CA ILE A 126 3.81 -9.00 2.66
C ILE A 126 3.21 -7.61 2.89
N ALA A 127 2.49 -7.10 1.91
CA ALA A 127 1.92 -5.77 1.96
C ALA A 127 0.40 -5.80 1.75
N VAL A 128 -0.28 -4.81 2.32
CA VAL A 128 -1.67 -4.47 2.05
C VAL A 128 -1.73 -2.96 1.85
N TRP A 129 -2.73 -2.47 1.16
CA TRP A 129 -2.98 -1.03 1.08
C TRP A 129 -3.78 -0.52 2.27
N ASP A 130 -3.66 0.80 2.54
CA ASP A 130 -4.66 1.57 3.28
C ASP A 130 -5.27 2.61 2.32
N ASP A 131 -5.53 3.82 2.74
CA ASP A 131 -6.21 4.81 1.90
C ASP A 131 -5.26 5.58 0.97
N HIS A 132 -4.08 5.97 1.43
CA HIS A 132 -3.16 6.80 0.65
C HIS A 132 -2.61 6.13 -0.60
N GLU A 133 -2.70 4.82 -0.72
CA GLU A 133 -2.46 4.16 -2.01
C GLU A 133 -3.48 4.57 -3.08
N PHE A 134 -4.64 5.07 -2.65
CA PHE A 134 -5.69 5.65 -3.50
C PHE A 134 -5.72 7.17 -3.34
N THR A 135 -6.21 7.64 -2.19
CA THR A 135 -6.24 9.02 -1.71
C THR A 135 -6.84 9.05 -0.31
N ASN A 136 -6.52 10.07 0.49
CA ASN A 136 -6.91 10.20 1.89
C ASN A 136 -8.38 9.88 2.14
N ASP A 137 -8.59 9.10 3.20
CA ASP A 137 -9.90 8.67 3.68
C ASP A 137 -10.81 8.07 2.61
N SER A 138 -10.21 7.26 1.72
CA SER A 138 -10.97 6.58 0.67
C SER A 138 -11.92 5.53 1.23
N TRP A 139 -13.08 5.43 0.58
CA TRP A 139 -14.07 4.38 0.79
C TRP A 139 -14.47 3.76 -0.56
N LYS A 140 -15.49 2.91 -0.55
CA LYS A 140 -15.93 2.18 -1.75
C LYS A 140 -16.18 3.05 -2.97
N TYR A 141 -16.80 4.21 -2.81
CA TYR A 141 -17.27 5.04 -3.91
C TYR A 141 -16.75 6.49 -3.90
N GLY A 142 -15.85 6.83 -3.01
CA GLY A 142 -15.30 8.17 -2.90
C GLY A 142 -14.12 8.22 -1.93
N ALA A 143 -13.68 9.42 -1.64
CA ALA A 143 -12.66 9.73 -0.67
C ALA A 143 -12.88 11.12 -0.10
N GLU A 144 -12.25 11.44 1.01
CA GLU A 144 -12.23 12.81 1.53
C GLU A 144 -11.43 13.69 0.57
N ASN A 145 -10.21 13.25 0.22
CA ASN A 145 -9.34 13.97 -0.71
C ASN A 145 -9.61 13.56 -2.17
N HIS A 146 -10.83 13.82 -2.66
CA HIS A 146 -11.19 13.68 -4.07
C HIS A 146 -12.29 14.64 -4.46
N GLN A 147 -11.98 15.61 -5.33
CA GLN A 147 -12.86 16.69 -5.75
C GLN A 147 -13.44 16.40 -7.14
N THR A 148 -14.54 17.09 -7.46
CA THR A 148 -15.27 16.90 -8.74
C THR A 148 -14.40 17.19 -9.97
N GLU A 149 -13.46 18.12 -9.86
CA GLU A 149 -12.54 18.56 -10.90
C GLU A 149 -11.55 17.47 -11.32
N GLU A 150 -11.29 16.51 -10.43
CA GLU A 150 -10.40 15.37 -10.67
C GLU A 150 -11.08 14.22 -11.43
N GLY A 151 -12.37 14.37 -11.73
CA GLY A 151 -13.15 13.43 -12.48
C GLY A 151 -13.79 12.32 -11.64
N PHE A 152 -14.03 11.16 -12.22
CA PHE A 152 -14.67 10.05 -11.51
C PHE A 152 -13.72 9.36 -10.55
N PHE A 153 -14.07 9.31 -9.27
CA PHE A 153 -13.29 8.60 -8.23
C PHE A 153 -13.00 7.13 -8.61
N LEU A 154 -13.97 6.42 -9.19
CA LEU A 154 -13.74 5.02 -9.57
C LEU A 154 -12.67 4.87 -10.67
N SER A 155 -12.47 5.87 -11.52
CA SER A 155 -11.37 5.89 -12.49
C SER A 155 -10.03 6.10 -11.81
N ARG A 156 -9.94 7.07 -10.88
CA ARG A 156 -8.76 7.29 -10.03
C ARG A 156 -8.40 6.02 -9.26
N LYS A 157 -9.38 5.41 -8.61
CA LYS A 157 -9.23 4.16 -7.86
C LYS A 157 -8.71 3.01 -8.73
N ALA A 158 -9.25 2.85 -9.94
CA ALA A 158 -8.78 1.83 -10.88
C ALA A 158 -7.32 2.06 -11.31
N ASN A 159 -6.92 3.32 -11.50
CA ASN A 159 -5.54 3.72 -11.78
C ASN A 159 -4.61 3.35 -10.62
N ALA A 160 -5.02 3.69 -9.40
CA ALA A 160 -4.29 3.40 -8.17
C ALA A 160 -4.09 1.89 -7.97
N ILE A 161 -5.15 1.09 -8.06
CA ILE A 161 -5.09 -0.38 -7.97
C ILE A 161 -4.14 -0.95 -9.00
N LYS A 162 -4.24 -0.49 -10.25
CA LYS A 162 -3.37 -0.97 -11.33
C LYS A 162 -1.91 -0.67 -11.06
N ALA A 163 -1.58 0.56 -10.67
CA ALA A 163 -0.22 0.93 -10.31
C ALA A 163 0.28 0.12 -9.11
N TYR A 164 -0.53 -0.03 -8.07
CA TYR A 164 -0.17 -0.80 -6.89
C TYR A 164 0.19 -2.25 -7.23
N LEU A 165 -0.62 -2.93 -8.05
CA LEU A 165 -0.34 -4.31 -8.47
C LEU A 165 0.89 -4.43 -9.40
N GLU A 166 1.23 -3.38 -10.14
CA GLU A 166 2.45 -3.33 -10.96
C GLU A 166 3.73 -3.16 -10.12
N TRP A 167 3.64 -2.45 -8.99
CA TRP A 167 4.81 -2.02 -8.21
C TRP A 167 5.01 -2.77 -6.89
N MET A 168 3.96 -3.40 -6.35
CA MET A 168 4.04 -4.09 -5.06
C MET A 168 4.23 -5.60 -5.22
N PRO A 169 4.89 -6.28 -4.27
CA PRO A 169 5.20 -7.71 -4.36
C PRO A 169 3.96 -8.57 -4.06
N ILE A 170 2.90 -8.39 -4.84
CA ILE A 170 1.63 -9.07 -4.67
C ILE A 170 1.33 -9.87 -5.94
N ARG A 171 1.00 -11.15 -5.76
CA ARG A 171 0.55 -11.98 -6.87
C ARG A 171 -0.86 -11.59 -7.28
N GLU A 172 -1.05 -11.30 -8.56
CA GLU A 172 -2.39 -11.11 -9.10
C GLU A 172 -3.22 -12.37 -8.92
N ASN A 173 -4.44 -12.20 -8.46
CA ASN A 173 -5.46 -13.24 -8.50
C ASN A 173 -6.47 -12.95 -9.64
N LYS A 174 -7.37 -13.91 -9.92
CA LYS A 174 -8.40 -13.75 -10.97
C LYS A 174 -9.30 -12.54 -10.75
N SER A 175 -9.48 -12.12 -9.51
CA SER A 175 -10.17 -10.88 -9.15
C SER A 175 -9.14 -9.87 -8.68
N LYS A 176 -8.74 -8.94 -9.55
CA LYS A 176 -7.77 -7.87 -9.27
C LYS A 176 -8.15 -6.98 -8.08
N LEU A 177 -9.39 -7.05 -7.62
CA LEU A 177 -9.90 -6.27 -6.51
C LEU A 177 -9.73 -6.95 -5.15
N LYS A 178 -9.46 -8.27 -5.11
CA LYS A 178 -9.37 -9.03 -3.86
C LYS A 178 -7.92 -9.11 -3.39
N ILE A 179 -7.58 -8.30 -2.41
CA ILE A 179 -6.24 -8.27 -1.84
C ILE A 179 -6.13 -9.06 -0.53
N TRP A 180 -7.23 -9.45 0.09
CA TRP A 180 -7.18 -10.23 1.33
C TRP A 180 -6.64 -11.64 1.09
N ARG A 181 -5.75 -12.07 1.96
CA ARG A 181 -4.95 -13.29 1.80
C ARG A 181 -4.65 -13.91 3.16
N LYS A 182 -4.48 -15.24 3.16
CA LYS A 182 -3.99 -16.01 4.30
C LYS A 182 -2.57 -16.48 4.05
N PHE A 183 -1.76 -16.43 5.09
CA PHE A 183 -0.43 -17.02 5.14
C PHE A 183 -0.30 -17.83 6.42
N GLU A 184 0.44 -18.94 6.35
CA GLU A 184 0.66 -19.84 7.47
C GLU A 184 2.16 -19.95 7.74
N VAL A 185 2.54 -19.90 9.01
CA VAL A 185 3.92 -20.08 9.46
C VAL A 185 3.95 -21.37 10.30
N GLY A 186 4.10 -22.50 9.63
CA GLY A 186 3.92 -23.81 10.24
C GLY A 186 2.61 -23.89 11.01
N SER A 187 2.62 -24.48 12.19
CA SER A 187 1.50 -24.45 13.16
C SER A 187 1.59 -23.27 14.13
N LEU A 188 2.65 -22.43 14.04
CA LEU A 188 2.92 -21.37 15.01
C LEU A 188 1.84 -20.28 14.99
N PHE A 189 1.46 -19.80 13.79
CA PHE A 189 0.38 -18.82 13.62
C PHE A 189 -0.13 -18.74 12.18
N GLN A 190 -1.30 -18.15 12.04
CA GLN A 190 -1.89 -17.74 10.76
C GLN A 190 -1.92 -16.21 10.69
N LEU A 191 -1.50 -15.65 9.53
CA LEU A 191 -1.61 -14.24 9.22
C LEU A 191 -2.74 -14.03 8.22
N LEU A 192 -3.75 -13.27 8.61
CA LEU A 192 -4.89 -12.91 7.78
C LEU A 192 -4.79 -11.43 7.40
N MET A 193 -4.33 -11.15 6.19
CA MET A 193 -4.30 -9.80 5.64
C MET A 193 -5.68 -9.44 5.10
N ILE A 194 -6.28 -8.37 5.61
CA ILE A 194 -7.64 -7.93 5.25
C ILE A 194 -7.60 -6.61 4.46
N ASP A 195 -8.63 -6.36 3.66
CA ASP A 195 -8.87 -5.10 2.98
C ASP A 195 -9.92 -4.30 3.74
N THR A 196 -9.52 -3.19 4.33
CA THR A 196 -10.39 -2.31 5.12
C THR A 196 -10.77 -1.03 4.39
N ARG A 197 -10.36 -0.87 3.13
CA ARG A 197 -10.55 0.39 2.39
C ARG A 197 -11.27 0.22 1.06
N SER A 198 -10.81 -0.69 0.19
CA SER A 198 -11.10 -0.51 -1.22
C SER A 198 -12.48 -0.97 -1.68
N ILE A 199 -12.93 -2.17 -1.26
CA ILE A 199 -14.08 -2.79 -1.93
C ILE A 199 -15.39 -2.55 -1.20
N TYR A 200 -15.37 -2.59 0.12
CA TYR A 200 -16.60 -2.70 0.91
C TYR A 200 -16.79 -1.58 1.94
N ARG A 201 -15.75 -0.82 2.28
CA ARG A 201 -15.86 0.24 3.26
C ARG A 201 -16.91 1.27 2.82
N ASP A 202 -17.93 1.47 3.63
CA ASP A 202 -18.86 2.56 3.45
C ASP A 202 -18.23 3.88 3.94
N ARG A 203 -18.78 5.02 3.49
CA ARG A 203 -18.31 6.34 3.93
C ARG A 203 -18.35 6.41 5.46
N GLN A 204 -17.22 6.77 6.05
CA GLN A 204 -17.11 7.03 7.49
C GLN A 204 -17.82 8.33 7.86
N LEU A 205 -18.25 8.42 9.10
CA LEU A 205 -18.75 9.68 9.64
C LEU A 205 -17.54 10.54 10.03
N ASN A 206 -17.56 11.80 9.61
CA ASN A 206 -16.67 12.80 10.18
C ASN A 206 -17.44 13.54 11.27
N ILE A 207 -16.92 13.59 12.47
CA ILE A 207 -17.56 14.27 13.60
C ILE A 207 -17.75 15.75 13.31
N ASP A 208 -16.85 16.37 12.56
CA ASP A 208 -16.90 17.78 12.20
C ASP A 208 -18.14 18.14 11.36
N ASP A 209 -18.70 17.17 10.60
CA ASP A 209 -19.93 17.34 9.83
C ASP A 209 -21.19 17.56 10.71
N TYR A 210 -21.04 17.38 12.04
CA TYR A 210 -22.13 17.46 13.02
C TYR A 210 -21.99 18.63 13.99
N PHE A 211 -20.94 19.44 13.85
CA PHE A 211 -20.81 20.68 14.61
C PHE A 211 -21.54 21.83 13.89
N ASP A 212 -22.31 22.58 14.64
CA ASP A 212 -22.85 23.89 14.27
C ASP A 212 -22.25 24.90 15.22
N GLU A 213 -21.35 25.74 14.74
CA GLU A 213 -20.44 26.56 15.57
C GLU A 213 -19.67 25.66 16.56
N ASP A 214 -19.91 25.79 17.86
CA ASP A 214 -19.26 25.00 18.93
C ASP A 214 -20.20 23.94 19.54
N GLN A 215 -21.35 23.67 18.92
CA GLN A 215 -22.33 22.68 19.41
C GLN A 215 -22.46 21.52 18.44
N ILE A 216 -22.51 20.30 19.00
CA ILE A 216 -22.78 19.11 18.23
C ILE A 216 -24.29 18.89 18.03
N ASP A 217 -24.71 18.58 16.81
CA ASP A 217 -26.06 18.07 16.54
C ASP A 217 -26.17 16.59 16.94
N ASP A 218 -26.37 16.34 18.22
CA ASP A 218 -26.48 14.99 18.77
C ASP A 218 -27.58 14.17 18.09
N THR A 219 -28.68 14.79 17.71
CA THR A 219 -29.81 14.07 17.09
C THR A 219 -29.45 13.56 15.70
N LYS A 220 -28.81 14.41 14.89
CA LYS A 220 -28.33 14.04 13.56
C LYS A 220 -27.24 12.99 13.68
N TYR A 221 -26.26 13.20 14.59
CA TYR A 221 -25.16 12.28 14.79
C TYR A 221 -25.62 10.88 15.22
N ILE A 222 -26.49 10.78 16.22
CA ILE A 222 -27.03 9.50 16.70
C ILE A 222 -27.84 8.80 15.60
N LYS A 223 -28.64 9.55 14.84
CA LYS A 223 -29.39 9.02 13.71
C LYS A 223 -28.44 8.39 12.69
N ASP A 224 -27.39 9.10 12.32
CA ASP A 224 -26.43 8.62 11.31
C ASP A 224 -25.55 7.48 11.84
N LEU A 225 -25.23 7.46 13.16
CA LEU A 225 -24.59 6.32 13.82
C LEU A 225 -25.42 5.04 13.75
N SER A 226 -26.75 5.16 13.77
CA SER A 226 -27.66 4.00 13.73
C SER A 226 -27.72 3.34 12.34
N ILE A 227 -27.21 3.96 11.29
CA ILE A 227 -27.17 3.39 9.95
C ILE A 227 -26.11 2.30 9.92
N ASP A 228 -26.50 1.09 9.48
CA ASP A 228 -25.57 -0.03 9.30
C ASP A 228 -24.50 0.32 8.25
N ARG A 229 -23.23 0.39 8.68
CA ARG A 229 -22.06 0.62 7.82
C ARG A 229 -21.15 -0.59 7.78
N LYS A 230 -20.67 -0.87 6.60
CA LYS A 230 -19.79 -2.01 6.35
C LYS A 230 -18.34 -1.53 6.25
N LEU A 231 -17.45 -2.26 6.92
CA LEU A 231 -16.03 -2.06 6.82
C LEU A 231 -15.41 -3.03 5.79
N ILE A 232 -15.67 -4.31 5.92
CA ILE A 232 -15.04 -5.37 5.13
C ILE A 232 -16.01 -6.15 4.22
N GLY A 233 -17.32 -5.86 4.30
CA GLY A 233 -18.36 -6.52 3.53
C GLY A 233 -18.57 -8.00 3.88
N LEU A 234 -19.66 -8.57 3.34
CA LEU A 234 -20.08 -9.93 3.69
C LEU A 234 -19.10 -10.99 3.18
N GLU A 235 -18.62 -10.84 1.97
CA GLU A 235 -17.74 -11.84 1.34
C GLU A 235 -16.43 -12.02 2.12
N GLN A 236 -15.77 -10.91 2.45
CA GLN A 236 -14.55 -10.94 3.23
C GLN A 236 -14.80 -11.38 4.67
N LEU A 237 -15.94 -10.98 5.27
CA LEU A 237 -16.34 -11.41 6.60
C LEU A 237 -16.53 -12.93 6.67
N LEU A 238 -17.21 -13.53 5.69
CA LEU A 238 -17.39 -14.98 5.63
C LEU A 238 -16.06 -15.71 5.44
N TRP A 239 -15.20 -15.19 4.57
CA TRP A 239 -13.84 -15.69 4.40
C TRP A 239 -13.04 -15.62 5.70
N LEU A 240 -13.09 -14.48 6.41
CA LEU A 240 -12.41 -14.30 7.70
C LEU A 240 -12.89 -15.30 8.74
N LYS A 241 -14.22 -15.44 8.91
CA LYS A 241 -14.82 -16.39 9.83
C LYS A 241 -14.42 -17.84 9.53
N SER A 242 -14.37 -18.22 8.25
CA SER A 242 -13.97 -19.57 7.86
C SER A 242 -12.51 -19.89 8.14
N ASN A 243 -11.64 -18.88 8.23
CA ASN A 243 -10.22 -19.06 8.53
C ASN A 243 -9.87 -18.96 10.02
N ILE A 244 -10.72 -18.32 10.84
CA ILE A 244 -10.51 -18.24 12.30
C ILE A 244 -11.04 -19.52 13.00
N ASN A 245 -12.07 -20.15 12.46
CA ASN A 245 -12.73 -21.31 13.07
C ASN A 245 -12.11 -22.66 12.66
N ASN A 246 -11.04 -22.64 11.86
CA ASN A 246 -10.26 -23.82 11.48
C ASN A 246 -8.90 -23.79 12.13
#